data_afc8902d61870cf09fb32eeeadae98c7
#
_entry.id   afc8902d61870cf09fb32eeeadae98c7
#
_cell.length_a   1.000
_cell.length_b   1.000
_cell.length_c   1.000
_cell.angle_alpha   90.00
_cell.angle_beta   90.00
_cell.angle_gamma   90.00
#
_symmetry.space_group_name_H-M   'P 1'
#
loop_
_entity.id
_entity.type
_entity.pdbx_description
1 polymer ?
#
loop_
_entity_poly.entity_id
_entity_poly.type
_entity_poly.pdbx_seq_one_letter_code
_entity_poly.pdbx_strand_id
1 'polypeptide(L)'
;MSDSHDRLEAIRAAIEKFNSESVDLVLHAGDIVSPFSVREFEKLDCKIICVTGNNDGDQTALRTFLEKIGGELKGDFFASEVGGRRIALTHGVWPEVVEALILSGKYDIVISGHSHEAFIRKDNNVLVVNPGSCSYPIVDGVVTIGKGTVAILDLERMSARILEL
;
A
#
# COMPACT_ATOMS: atom_id res chain seq x y z
N MET A 1 -2.93 0.14 -0.39
CA MET A 1 -2.74 -0.63 -1.63
C MET A 1 -1.28 -0.92 -1.87
N SER A 2 -0.93 -1.84 -2.78
CA SER A 2 0.44 -2.18 -3.17
C SER A 2 0.46 -2.77 -4.57
N ASP A 3 1.66 -2.84 -5.17
CA ASP A 3 1.94 -3.63 -6.37
C ASP A 3 0.98 -3.34 -7.53
N SER A 4 0.86 -2.04 -7.89
CA SER A 4 -0.03 -1.58 -8.95
C SER A 4 0.53 -1.83 -10.37
N HIS A 5 1.87 -1.94 -10.50
CA HIS A 5 2.58 -2.36 -11.72
C HIS A 5 2.02 -1.75 -13.01
N ASP A 6 1.81 -0.43 -13.02
CA ASP A 6 1.31 0.33 -14.18
C ASP A 6 -0.03 -0.15 -14.77
N ARG A 7 -0.76 -1.02 -14.05
CA ARG A 7 -2.05 -1.50 -14.52
C ARG A 7 -3.14 -0.46 -14.29
N LEU A 8 -3.31 0.44 -15.26
CA LEU A 8 -4.17 1.62 -15.14
C LEU A 8 -5.61 1.28 -14.78
N GLU A 9 -6.15 0.18 -15.34
CA GLU A 9 -7.52 -0.28 -15.03
C GLU A 9 -7.67 -0.65 -13.55
N ALA A 10 -6.71 -1.37 -13.00
CA ALA A 10 -6.71 -1.76 -11.60
C ALA A 10 -6.51 -0.54 -10.67
N ILE A 11 -5.62 0.39 -11.05
CA ILE A 11 -5.43 1.65 -10.32
C ILE A 11 -6.75 2.45 -10.28
N ARG A 12 -7.46 2.57 -11.41
CA ARG A 12 -8.76 3.27 -11.49
C ARG A 12 -9.81 2.60 -10.60
N ALA A 13 -9.90 1.27 -10.65
CA ALA A 13 -10.82 0.52 -9.80
C ALA A 13 -10.51 0.70 -8.31
N ALA A 14 -9.21 0.72 -7.94
CA ALA A 14 -8.78 0.99 -6.57
C ALA A 14 -9.19 2.41 -6.13
N ILE A 15 -8.99 3.42 -6.98
CA ILE A 15 -9.36 4.81 -6.71
C ILE A 15 -10.88 4.93 -6.50
N GLU A 16 -11.67 4.37 -7.40
CA GLU A 16 -13.14 4.35 -7.28
C GLU A 16 -13.58 3.70 -5.94
N LYS A 17 -12.91 2.60 -5.57
CA LYS A 17 -13.17 1.93 -4.30
C LYS A 17 -12.83 2.83 -3.11
N PHE A 18 -11.65 3.47 -3.09
CA PHE A 18 -11.24 4.35 -2.00
C PHE A 18 -12.16 5.57 -1.86
N ASN A 19 -12.53 6.21 -2.97
CA ASN A 19 -13.44 7.37 -2.96
C ASN A 19 -14.83 6.95 -2.46
N SER A 20 -15.36 5.78 -2.90
CA SER A 20 -16.65 5.26 -2.42
C SER A 20 -16.66 4.92 -0.92
N GLU A 21 -15.52 4.53 -0.38
CA GLU A 21 -15.33 4.24 1.06
C GLU A 21 -14.99 5.50 1.87
N SER A 22 -14.83 6.66 1.20
CA SER A 22 -14.49 7.94 1.83
C SER A 22 -13.26 7.86 2.73
N VAL A 23 -12.18 7.23 2.24
CA VAL A 23 -10.95 7.09 3.01
C VAL A 23 -10.23 8.44 3.16
N ASP A 24 -9.62 8.69 4.32
CA ASP A 24 -8.93 9.95 4.62
C ASP A 24 -7.50 10.00 4.07
N LEU A 25 -6.90 8.84 3.83
CA LEU A 25 -5.51 8.69 3.39
C LEU A 25 -5.31 7.38 2.66
N VAL A 26 -4.61 7.43 1.53
CA VAL A 26 -4.13 6.22 0.84
C VAL A 26 -2.64 6.01 1.16
N LEU A 27 -2.29 4.80 1.60
CA LEU A 27 -0.92 4.33 1.73
C LEU A 27 -0.62 3.34 0.61
N HIS A 28 0.44 3.60 -0.18
CA HIS A 28 0.90 2.70 -1.25
C HIS A 28 2.22 2.06 -0.87
N ALA A 29 2.22 0.76 -0.71
CA ALA A 29 3.38 0.00 -0.22
C ALA A 29 4.40 -0.37 -1.33
N GLY A 30 4.52 0.45 -2.39
CA GLY A 30 5.55 0.29 -3.43
C GLY A 30 5.10 -0.50 -4.67
N ASP A 31 6.02 -0.57 -5.64
CA ASP A 31 5.81 -1.16 -6.96
C ASP A 31 4.68 -0.45 -7.75
N ILE A 32 4.84 0.88 -7.89
CA ILE A 32 4.08 1.69 -8.84
C ILE A 32 4.60 1.44 -10.27
N VAL A 33 5.92 1.39 -10.41
CA VAL A 33 6.78 1.16 -11.59
C VAL A 33 7.04 2.42 -12.38
N SER A 34 6.06 2.99 -13.08
CA SER A 34 6.24 4.13 -13.96
C SER A 34 5.61 5.41 -13.39
N PRO A 35 6.30 6.57 -13.51
CA PRO A 35 5.71 7.83 -13.12
C PRO A 35 4.47 8.22 -13.93
N PHE A 36 4.23 7.61 -15.09
CA PHE A 36 3.06 7.92 -15.92
C PHE A 36 1.75 7.43 -15.30
N SER A 37 1.78 6.31 -14.56
CA SER A 37 0.60 5.77 -13.87
C SER A 37 0.18 6.63 -12.66
N VAL A 38 1.10 7.42 -12.11
CA VAL A 38 0.82 8.35 -11.00
C VAL A 38 -0.30 9.34 -11.32
N ARG A 39 -0.48 9.72 -12.60
CA ARG A 39 -1.56 10.63 -13.00
C ARG A 39 -2.96 10.12 -12.68
N GLU A 40 -3.16 8.82 -12.62
CA GLU A 40 -4.46 8.28 -12.26
C GLU A 40 -4.85 8.65 -10.82
N PHE A 41 -3.87 8.75 -9.92
CA PHE A 41 -4.08 9.11 -8.52
C PHE A 41 -4.53 10.57 -8.31
N GLU A 42 -4.49 11.44 -9.36
CA GLU A 42 -5.14 12.77 -9.31
C GLU A 42 -6.65 12.70 -9.02
N LYS A 43 -7.26 11.54 -9.27
CA LYS A 43 -8.70 11.29 -9.06
C LYS A 43 -9.04 10.84 -7.63
N LEU A 44 -8.04 10.68 -6.75
CA LEU A 44 -8.29 10.41 -5.34
C LEU A 44 -8.86 11.64 -4.65
N ASP A 45 -9.90 11.45 -3.83
CA ASP A 45 -10.49 12.50 -2.99
C ASP A 45 -9.67 12.78 -1.72
N CYS A 46 -8.55 12.07 -1.54
CA CYS A 46 -7.67 12.19 -0.38
C CYS A 46 -6.19 12.16 -0.78
N LYS A 47 -5.32 12.45 0.19
CA LYS A 47 -3.87 12.39 0.00
C LYS A 47 -3.37 10.96 -0.18
N ILE A 48 -2.29 10.79 -0.96
CA ILE A 48 -1.56 9.54 -1.09
C ILE A 48 -0.12 9.67 -0.58
N ILE A 49 0.33 8.69 0.19
CA ILE A 49 1.73 8.53 0.62
C ILE A 49 2.23 7.18 0.13
N CYS A 50 3.35 7.19 -0.59
CA CYS A 50 3.95 6.00 -1.17
C CYS A 50 5.32 5.72 -0.56
N VAL A 51 5.68 4.44 -0.48
CA VAL A 51 7.07 4.01 -0.36
C VAL A 51 7.52 3.40 -1.69
N THR A 52 8.84 3.23 -1.87
CA THR A 52 9.39 2.58 -3.06
C THR A 52 9.35 1.06 -2.94
N GLY A 53 9.14 0.38 -4.05
CA GLY A 53 9.32 -1.05 -4.20
C GLY A 53 10.51 -1.39 -5.09
N ASN A 54 10.77 -2.68 -5.28
CA ASN A 54 11.92 -3.14 -6.07
C ASN A 54 11.77 -2.94 -7.58
N ASN A 55 10.56 -2.71 -8.06
CA ASN A 55 10.30 -2.41 -9.48
C ASN A 55 10.18 -0.89 -9.78
N ASP A 56 10.31 -0.03 -8.77
CA ASP A 56 10.25 1.42 -8.94
C ASP A 56 11.61 1.97 -9.42
N GLY A 57 11.81 2.05 -10.75
CA GLY A 57 13.11 2.39 -11.36
C GLY A 57 13.46 3.88 -11.28
N ASP A 58 12.61 4.75 -11.80
CA ASP A 58 12.84 6.21 -11.79
C ASP A 58 12.16 6.87 -10.58
N GLN A 59 12.76 6.69 -9.41
CA GLN A 59 12.25 7.26 -8.15
C GLN A 59 12.21 8.79 -8.16
N THR A 60 13.11 9.46 -8.91
CA THR A 60 13.11 10.92 -9.02
C THR A 60 11.88 11.40 -9.77
N ALA A 61 11.56 10.78 -10.89
CA ALA A 61 10.35 11.11 -11.63
C ALA A 61 9.09 10.73 -10.87
N LEU A 62 9.04 9.56 -10.22
CA LEU A 62 7.91 9.15 -9.34
C LEU A 62 7.64 10.20 -8.26
N ARG A 63 8.69 10.66 -7.55
CA ARG A 63 8.57 11.73 -6.55
C ARG A 63 8.00 13.00 -7.16
N THR A 64 8.57 13.45 -8.27
CA THR A 64 8.14 14.69 -8.95
C THR A 64 6.68 14.64 -9.38
N PHE A 65 6.21 13.48 -9.89
CA PHE A 65 4.83 13.33 -10.31
C PHE A 65 3.87 13.22 -9.12
N LEU A 66 4.24 12.52 -8.05
CA LEU A 66 3.45 12.46 -6.82
C LEU A 66 3.30 13.83 -6.18
N GLU A 67 4.39 14.60 -6.07
CA GLU A 67 4.34 15.97 -5.52
C GLU A 67 3.40 16.89 -6.31
N LYS A 68 3.34 16.76 -7.64
CA LYS A 68 2.41 17.55 -8.50
C LYS A 68 0.94 17.30 -8.19
N ILE A 69 0.60 16.11 -7.72
CA ILE A 69 -0.77 15.74 -7.34
C ILE A 69 -1.03 15.88 -5.82
N GLY A 70 -0.09 16.47 -5.08
CA GLY A 70 -0.20 16.60 -3.63
C GLY A 70 0.13 15.33 -2.83
N GLY A 71 0.64 14.29 -3.50
CA GLY A 71 1.12 13.06 -2.88
C GLY A 71 2.58 13.14 -2.43
N GLU A 72 3.07 12.10 -1.81
CA GLU A 72 4.45 12.03 -1.30
C GLU A 72 5.09 10.66 -1.58
N LEU A 73 6.38 10.64 -1.99
CA LEU A 73 7.23 9.45 -2.02
C LEU A 73 8.25 9.50 -0.89
N LYS A 74 8.18 8.59 0.07
CA LYS A 74 9.01 8.57 1.28
C LYS A 74 10.29 7.74 1.17
N GLY A 75 10.57 7.11 0.01
CA GLY A 75 11.65 6.13 -0.15
C GLY A 75 11.22 4.76 0.37
N ASP A 76 12.16 3.95 0.85
CA ASP A 76 11.92 2.52 1.14
C ASP A 76 11.09 2.27 2.41
N PHE A 77 10.95 3.29 3.24
CA PHE A 77 10.30 3.17 4.54
C PHE A 77 9.60 4.48 4.93
N PHE A 78 8.42 4.33 5.50
CA PHE A 78 7.68 5.42 6.12
C PHE A 78 7.16 4.98 7.48
N ALA A 79 7.32 5.83 8.48
CA ALA A 79 6.70 5.65 9.77
C ALA A 79 6.14 6.98 10.28
N SER A 80 4.92 6.95 10.78
CA SER A 80 4.26 8.13 11.34
C SER A 80 3.13 7.73 12.29
N GLU A 81 2.68 8.68 13.05
CA GLU A 81 1.42 8.58 13.78
C GLU A 81 0.30 9.11 12.90
N VAL A 82 -0.71 8.29 12.66
CA VAL A 82 -1.90 8.60 11.88
C VAL A 82 -3.13 8.18 12.69
N GLY A 83 -4.05 9.08 12.94
CA GLY A 83 -5.25 8.79 13.74
C GLY A 83 -4.94 8.23 15.14
N GLY A 84 -3.85 8.67 15.76
CA GLY A 84 -3.40 8.19 17.08
C GLY A 84 -2.78 6.79 17.07
N ARG A 85 -2.43 6.23 15.89
CA ARG A 85 -1.78 4.92 15.74
C ARG A 85 -0.42 5.07 15.07
N ARG A 86 0.57 4.39 15.61
CA ARG A 86 1.92 4.35 15.05
C ARG A 86 1.96 3.33 13.93
N ILE A 87 2.13 3.81 12.71
CA ILE A 87 2.10 2.99 11.49
C ILE A 87 3.51 2.90 10.93
N ALA A 88 3.93 1.70 10.53
CA ALA A 88 5.09 1.46 9.67
C ALA A 88 4.62 0.96 8.31
N LEU A 89 5.19 1.53 7.23
CA LEU A 89 4.94 1.15 5.85
C LEU A 89 6.27 0.88 5.16
N THR A 90 6.38 -0.27 4.53
CA THR A 90 7.52 -0.68 3.70
C THR A 90 7.03 -1.54 2.54
N HIS A 91 7.84 -1.71 1.50
CA HIS A 91 7.42 -2.63 0.44
C HIS A 91 7.46 -4.10 0.89
N GLY A 92 8.45 -4.48 1.69
CA GLY A 92 8.49 -5.83 2.26
C GLY A 92 9.36 -6.82 1.50
N VAL A 93 10.32 -6.34 0.68
CA VAL A 93 11.30 -7.18 -0.04
C VAL A 93 12.05 -8.15 0.89
N TRP A 94 12.30 -7.70 2.11
CA TRP A 94 13.01 -8.47 3.14
C TRP A 94 12.04 -8.85 4.27
N PRO A 95 11.54 -10.11 4.29
CA PRO A 95 10.62 -10.57 5.34
C PRO A 95 11.18 -10.38 6.75
N GLU A 96 12.50 -10.53 6.93
CA GLU A 96 13.19 -10.35 8.22
C GLU A 96 13.09 -8.91 8.72
N VAL A 97 13.06 -7.92 7.82
CA VAL A 97 12.87 -6.52 8.19
C VAL A 97 11.42 -6.29 8.64
N VAL A 98 10.45 -6.86 7.95
CA VAL A 98 9.03 -6.80 8.35
C VAL A 98 8.84 -7.44 9.73
N GLU A 99 9.45 -8.60 9.96
CA GLU A 99 9.42 -9.29 11.26
C GLU A 99 10.06 -8.43 12.37
N ALA A 100 11.22 -7.83 12.09
CA ALA A 100 11.88 -6.95 13.05
C ALA A 100 11.02 -5.73 13.41
N LEU A 101 10.27 -5.15 12.47
CA LEU A 101 9.33 -4.06 12.73
C LEU A 101 8.19 -4.52 13.66
N ILE A 102 7.65 -5.71 13.44
CA ILE A 102 6.60 -6.30 14.29
C ILE A 102 7.14 -6.54 15.71
N LEU A 103 8.30 -7.18 15.82
CA LEU A 103 8.91 -7.53 17.11
C LEU A 103 9.43 -6.31 17.89
N SER A 104 9.66 -5.18 17.23
CA SER A 104 10.18 -3.96 17.87
C SER A 104 9.27 -3.37 18.93
N GLY A 105 7.96 -3.65 18.87
CA GLY A 105 6.95 -3.06 19.75
C GLY A 105 6.73 -1.55 19.55
N LYS A 106 7.34 -0.96 18.51
CA LYS A 106 7.26 0.48 18.23
C LYS A 106 6.01 0.88 17.45
N TYR A 107 5.39 -0.07 16.76
CA TYR A 107 4.28 0.18 15.85
C TYR A 107 3.03 -0.55 16.29
N ASP A 108 1.89 0.07 16.08
CA ASP A 108 0.57 -0.54 16.30
C ASP A 108 0.10 -1.25 15.03
N ILE A 109 0.58 -0.77 13.87
CA ILE A 109 0.24 -1.31 12.55
C ILE A 109 1.52 -1.41 11.71
N VAL A 110 1.75 -2.54 11.05
CA VAL A 110 2.80 -2.75 10.05
C VAL A 110 2.14 -3.13 8.72
N ILE A 111 2.45 -2.36 7.69
CA ILE A 111 1.91 -2.55 6.33
C ILE A 111 3.06 -2.91 5.39
N SER A 112 2.87 -3.96 4.61
CA SER A 112 3.80 -4.36 3.55
C SER A 112 3.06 -4.81 2.30
N GLY A 113 3.78 -4.96 1.18
CA GLY A 113 3.32 -5.48 -0.10
C GLY A 113 4.20 -6.64 -0.55
N HIS A 114 4.70 -6.58 -1.80
CA HIS A 114 5.71 -7.44 -2.43
C HIS A 114 5.28 -8.89 -2.68
N SER A 115 4.72 -9.59 -1.70
CA SER A 115 4.32 -11.00 -1.87
C SER A 115 3.13 -11.20 -2.80
N HIS A 116 2.40 -10.14 -3.11
CA HIS A 116 1.13 -10.17 -3.84
C HIS A 116 0.00 -10.99 -3.16
N GLU A 117 0.24 -11.51 -1.97
CA GLU A 117 -0.72 -12.29 -1.17
C GLU A 117 -1.41 -11.38 -0.16
N ALA A 118 -2.73 -11.25 -0.26
CA ALA A 118 -3.50 -10.45 0.66
C ALA A 118 -3.68 -11.16 2.00
N PHE A 119 -3.30 -10.51 3.09
CA PHE A 119 -3.57 -11.03 4.43
C PHE A 119 -3.74 -9.93 5.49
N ILE A 120 -4.46 -10.25 6.53
CA ILE A 120 -4.59 -9.47 7.76
C ILE A 120 -4.37 -10.42 8.92
N ARG A 121 -3.43 -10.08 9.80
CA ARG A 121 -3.19 -10.86 11.02
C ARG A 121 -2.84 -9.95 12.19
N LYS A 122 -3.03 -10.44 13.41
CA LYS A 122 -2.47 -9.84 14.62
C LYS A 122 -1.29 -10.66 15.08
N ASP A 123 -0.17 -9.99 15.32
CA ASP A 123 1.06 -10.59 15.79
C ASP A 123 1.68 -9.67 16.86
N ASN A 124 1.95 -10.20 18.06
CA ASN A 124 2.48 -9.43 19.20
C ASN A 124 1.73 -8.10 19.47
N ASN A 125 0.40 -8.09 19.37
CA ASN A 125 -0.47 -6.92 19.46
C ASN A 125 -0.34 -5.92 18.30
N VAL A 126 0.45 -6.20 17.29
CA VAL A 126 0.56 -5.41 16.05
C VAL A 126 -0.46 -5.92 15.03
N LEU A 127 -1.19 -5.01 14.41
CA LEU A 127 -1.99 -5.32 13.23
C LEU A 127 -1.09 -5.36 11.99
N VAL A 128 -0.90 -6.52 11.42
CA VAL A 128 -0.06 -6.71 10.21
C VAL A 128 -0.97 -6.84 9.00
N VAL A 129 -0.74 -6.01 7.99
CA VAL A 129 -1.58 -5.95 6.79
C VAL A 129 -0.73 -6.01 5.54
N ASN A 130 -1.05 -6.95 4.67
CA ASN A 130 -0.64 -6.91 3.28
C ASN A 130 -1.91 -6.79 2.43
N PRO A 131 -2.06 -5.73 1.64
CA PRO A 131 -3.27 -5.54 0.82
C PRO A 131 -3.34 -6.50 -0.37
N GLY A 132 -2.32 -7.33 -0.58
CA GLY A 132 -2.13 -8.07 -1.82
C GLY A 132 -1.66 -7.18 -2.95
N SER A 133 -1.78 -7.66 -4.18
CA SER A 133 -1.47 -6.87 -5.37
C SER A 133 -2.73 -6.21 -5.93
N CYS A 134 -2.63 -4.93 -6.22
CA CYS A 134 -3.66 -4.21 -6.96
C CYS A 134 -3.82 -4.76 -8.38
N SER A 135 -2.74 -5.32 -8.97
CA SER A 135 -2.72 -5.72 -10.39
C SER A 135 -2.68 -7.23 -10.63
N TYR A 136 -1.79 -7.93 -9.94
CA TYR A 136 -1.50 -9.35 -10.18
C TYR A 136 -1.50 -10.13 -8.87
N PRO A 137 -2.68 -10.42 -8.29
CA PRO A 137 -2.75 -11.15 -7.03
C PRO A 137 -2.19 -12.57 -7.19
N ILE A 138 -1.56 -13.07 -6.12
CA ILE A 138 -1.20 -14.47 -5.99
C ILE A 138 -2.28 -15.17 -5.18
N VAL A 139 -2.83 -16.24 -5.74
CA VAL A 139 -3.81 -17.12 -5.08
C VAL A 139 -3.24 -18.53 -5.13
N ASP A 140 -3.11 -19.15 -3.95
CA ASP A 140 -2.54 -20.50 -3.81
C ASP A 140 -1.16 -20.66 -4.48
N GLY A 141 -0.30 -19.62 -4.39
CA GLY A 141 1.03 -19.60 -4.97
C GLY A 141 1.09 -19.40 -6.49
N VAL A 142 -0.03 -19.09 -7.14
CA VAL A 142 -0.11 -18.85 -8.59
C VAL A 142 -0.44 -17.40 -8.87
N VAL A 143 0.35 -16.75 -9.72
CA VAL A 143 0.02 -15.40 -10.24
C VAL A 143 -1.23 -15.51 -11.09
N THR A 144 -2.26 -14.76 -10.73
CA THR A 144 -3.53 -14.76 -11.46
C THR A 144 -3.72 -13.47 -12.23
N ILE A 145 -4.32 -13.57 -13.42
CA ILE A 145 -4.90 -12.42 -14.13
C ILE A 145 -6.33 -12.29 -13.61
N GLY A 146 -6.44 -11.94 -12.34
CA GLY A 146 -7.73 -11.82 -11.65
C GLY A 146 -8.02 -10.38 -11.24
N LYS A 147 -9.02 -10.25 -10.41
CA LYS A 147 -9.29 -9.00 -9.73
C LYS A 147 -8.20 -8.74 -8.71
N GLY A 148 -7.60 -7.56 -8.77
CA GLY A 148 -6.66 -7.10 -7.75
C GLY A 148 -7.33 -6.93 -6.39
N THR A 149 -6.52 -6.69 -5.37
CA THR A 149 -7.00 -6.44 -4.02
C THR A 149 -6.43 -5.15 -3.43
N VAL A 150 -7.19 -4.56 -2.53
CA VAL A 150 -6.78 -3.46 -1.67
C VAL A 150 -7.24 -3.72 -0.24
N ALA A 151 -6.68 -2.99 0.73
CA ALA A 151 -7.13 -3.07 2.12
C ALA A 151 -7.68 -1.72 2.59
N ILE A 152 -8.74 -1.76 3.39
CA ILE A 152 -9.22 -0.61 4.17
C ILE A 152 -8.89 -0.84 5.64
N LEU A 153 -8.28 0.16 6.26
CA LEU A 153 -7.94 0.20 7.68
C LEU A 153 -8.94 1.07 8.44
N ASP A 154 -9.44 0.56 9.56
CA ASP A 154 -10.17 1.33 10.56
C ASP A 154 -9.26 1.51 11.78
N LEU A 155 -8.74 2.73 11.96
CA LEU A 155 -7.76 3.03 13.00
C LEU A 155 -8.38 3.12 14.39
N GLU A 156 -9.66 3.48 14.49
CA GLU A 156 -10.38 3.52 15.77
C GLU A 156 -10.60 2.09 16.30
N ARG A 157 -11.09 1.21 15.42
CA ARG A 157 -11.38 -0.19 15.76
C ARG A 157 -10.16 -1.10 15.72
N MET A 158 -9.03 -0.62 15.23
CA MET A 158 -7.81 -1.42 15.01
C MET A 158 -8.14 -2.69 14.22
N SER A 159 -8.80 -2.51 13.09
CA SER A 159 -9.22 -3.58 12.19
C SER A 159 -8.94 -3.23 10.73
N ALA A 160 -8.90 -4.25 9.90
CA ALA A 160 -8.74 -4.08 8.46
C ALA A 160 -9.64 -5.07 7.71
N ARG A 161 -9.91 -4.79 6.45
CA ARG A 161 -10.61 -5.69 5.54
C ARG A 161 -9.99 -5.62 4.15
N ILE A 162 -9.90 -6.77 3.49
CA ILE A 162 -9.48 -6.86 2.10
C ILE A 162 -10.70 -6.69 1.19
N LEU A 163 -10.55 -5.93 0.12
CA LEU A 163 -11.56 -5.73 -0.90
C LEU A 163 -11.00 -6.15 -2.26
N GLU A 164 -11.80 -6.85 -3.04
CA GLU A 164 -11.53 -7.10 -4.46
C GLU A 164 -11.91 -5.88 -5.30
N LEU A 165 -11.15 -5.66 -6.38
CA LEU A 165 -11.31 -4.58 -7.34
C LEU A 165 -12.21 -4.96 -8.53
#